data_764b7a84518ca3a3e4e40d70eabe6ccd
#
_entry.id   764b7a84518ca3a3e4e40d70eabe6ccd
#
_cell.length_a   1.000
_cell.length_b   1.000
_cell.length_c   1.000
_cell.angle_alpha   90.00
_cell.angle_beta   90.00
_cell.angle_gamma   90.00
#
_symmetry.space_group_name_H-M   'P 1'
#
loop_
_entity.id
_entity.type
_entity.pdbx_description
1 polymer ?
#
loop_
_entity_poly.entity_id
_entity_poly.type
_entity_poly.pdbx_seq_one_letter_code
_entity_poly.pdbx_strand_id
1 'polypeptide(L)' 'MPPKLTWTDSEDLGIELFEKFPDVDPLAVRFTDLRQWVTELDDFGDDPQASNEAKLEAIQMAWLEEYRDAQS' A
#
# COMPACT_ATOMS: atom_id res chain seq x y z
N MET A 1 -4.56 -14.89 15.98
CA MET A 1 -4.48 -14.31 14.62
C MET A 1 -3.98 -12.87 14.70
N PRO A 2 -3.07 -12.47 13.84
CA PRO A 2 -2.63 -11.08 13.85
C PRO A 2 -3.79 -10.16 13.47
N PRO A 3 -3.81 -8.93 14.01
CA PRO A 3 -4.83 -7.97 13.62
C PRO A 3 -4.72 -7.63 12.13
N LYS A 4 -5.84 -7.27 11.53
CA LYS A 4 -5.85 -6.81 10.15
C LYS A 4 -5.14 -5.45 10.06
N LEU A 5 -4.57 -5.18 8.89
CA LEU A 5 -3.91 -3.91 8.63
C LEU A 5 -4.93 -2.80 8.43
N THR A 6 -4.54 -1.59 8.80
CA THR A 6 -5.39 -0.40 8.66
C THR A 6 -4.67 0.63 7.77
N TRP A 7 -5.36 1.71 7.44
CA TRP A 7 -4.77 2.78 6.63
C TRP A 7 -3.55 3.44 7.28
N THR A 8 -3.40 3.31 8.60
CA THR A 8 -2.24 3.87 9.31
C THR A 8 -1.02 2.94 9.29
N ASP A 9 -1.18 1.71 8.86
CA ASP A 9 -0.09 0.74 8.75
C ASP A 9 0.61 0.86 7.39
N SER A 10 1.06 2.08 7.06
CA SER A 10 1.59 2.38 5.74
C SER A 10 2.80 1.53 5.35
N GLU A 11 3.72 1.28 6.29
CA GLU A 11 4.90 0.46 5.99
C GLU A 11 4.51 -0.97 5.65
N ASP A 12 3.65 -1.56 6.46
CA ASP A 12 3.19 -2.94 6.23
C ASP A 12 2.39 -3.04 4.95
N LEU A 13 1.54 -2.06 4.67
CA LEU A 13 0.78 -2.02 3.43
C LEU A 13 1.70 -1.88 2.22
N GLY A 14 2.74 -1.06 2.34
CA GLY A 14 3.74 -0.90 1.28
C GLY A 14 4.45 -2.22 0.97
N ILE A 15 4.83 -2.96 2.00
CA ILE A 15 5.47 -4.26 1.84
C ILE A 15 4.53 -5.25 1.16
N GLU A 16 3.27 -5.31 1.61
CA GLU A 16 2.26 -6.19 1.02
C GLU A 16 2.05 -5.87 -0.47
N LEU A 17 1.95 -4.59 -0.81
CA LEU A 17 1.79 -4.16 -2.19
C LEU A 17 2.99 -4.56 -3.03
N PHE A 18 4.21 -4.38 -2.49
CA PHE A 18 5.41 -4.79 -3.21
C PHE A 18 5.44 -6.30 -3.45
N GLU A 19 5.08 -7.08 -2.46
CA GLU A 19 5.07 -8.54 -2.60
C GLU A 19 4.05 -9.00 -3.65
N LYS A 20 2.91 -8.31 -3.72
CA LYS A 20 1.85 -8.66 -4.66
C LYS A 20 2.11 -8.12 -6.06
N PHE A 21 2.72 -6.95 -6.16
CA PHE A 21 2.98 -6.29 -7.44
C PHE A 21 4.45 -5.88 -7.56
N PRO A 22 5.39 -6.84 -7.59
CA PRO A 22 6.82 -6.51 -7.55
C PRO A 22 7.34 -5.77 -8.78
N ASP A 23 6.63 -5.85 -9.89
CA ASP A 23 7.03 -5.21 -11.13
C ASP A 23 6.34 -3.87 -11.40
N VAL A 24 5.49 -3.43 -10.50
CA VAL A 24 4.74 -2.19 -10.67
C VAL A 24 5.49 -1.03 -10.02
N ASP A 25 5.73 0.05 -10.79
CA ASP A 25 6.34 1.27 -10.26
C ASP A 25 5.27 2.02 -9.45
N PRO A 26 5.48 2.20 -8.13
CA PRO A 26 4.48 2.87 -7.30
C PRO A 26 4.16 4.29 -7.74
N LEU A 27 5.09 4.99 -8.39
CA LEU A 27 4.86 6.35 -8.87
C LEU A 27 3.95 6.40 -10.10
N ALA A 28 3.76 5.27 -10.77
CA ALA A 28 2.87 5.17 -11.92
C ALA A 28 1.43 4.83 -11.52
N VAL A 29 1.18 4.53 -10.25
CA VAL A 29 -0.12 4.13 -9.76
C VAL A 29 -0.90 5.35 -9.31
N ARG A 30 -2.15 5.47 -9.76
CA ARG A 30 -3.04 6.56 -9.33
C ARG A 30 -3.57 6.25 -7.93
N PHE A 31 -3.88 7.31 -7.17
CA PHE A 31 -4.41 7.13 -5.81
C PHE A 31 -5.74 6.36 -5.80
N THR A 32 -6.56 6.51 -6.83
CA THR A 32 -7.81 5.75 -6.94
C THR A 32 -7.54 4.25 -7.08
N ASP A 33 -6.54 3.90 -7.88
CA ASP A 33 -6.14 2.50 -8.05
C ASP A 33 -5.45 1.98 -6.80
N LEU A 34 -4.59 2.80 -6.20
CA LEU A 34 -3.89 2.42 -4.96
C LEU A 34 -4.88 2.10 -3.85
N ARG A 35 -5.90 2.94 -3.68
CA ARG A 35 -6.94 2.71 -2.68
C ARG A 35 -7.64 1.37 -2.93
N GLN A 36 -8.01 1.12 -4.18
CA GLN A 36 -8.66 -0.13 -4.54
C GLN A 36 -7.77 -1.33 -4.25
N TRP A 37 -6.51 -1.25 -4.64
CA TRP A 37 -5.57 -2.36 -4.45
C TRP A 37 -5.34 -2.66 -2.98
N VAL A 38 -5.24 -1.62 -2.14
CA VAL A 38 -5.08 -1.80 -0.69
C VAL A 38 -6.31 -2.49 -0.10
N THR A 39 -7.51 -2.08 -0.50
CA THR A 39 -8.74 -2.68 0.03
C THR A 39 -8.93 -4.12 -0.42
N GLU A 40 -8.27 -4.52 -1.50
CA GLU A 40 -8.32 -5.89 -2.00
C GLU A 40 -7.30 -6.81 -1.33
N LEU A 41 -6.37 -6.27 -0.53
CA LEU A 41 -5.41 -7.10 0.19
C LEU A 41 -6.12 -7.93 1.25
N ASP A 42 -5.79 -9.22 1.31
CA ASP A 42 -6.42 -10.13 2.27
C ASP A 42 -6.22 -9.70 3.72
N ASP A 43 -5.07 -9.08 4.00
CA ASP A 43 -4.72 -8.65 5.37
C ASP A 43 -5.28 -7.28 5.73
N PHE A 44 -5.92 -6.59 4.78
CA PHE A 44 -6.49 -5.26 5.05
C PHE A 44 -7.87 -5.39 5.68
N GLY A 45 -8.09 -4.71 6.81
CA GLY A 45 -9.32 -4.83 7.56
C GLY A 45 -9.93 -3.50 8.02
N ASP A 46 -9.57 -2.40 7.36
CA ASP A 46 -10.14 -1.09 7.70
C ASP A 46 -11.24 -0.70 6.73
N ASP A 47 -11.93 0.40 7.04
CA ASP A 47 -13.00 0.95 6.20
C ASP A 47 -12.39 1.51 4.90
N PRO A 48 -12.83 1.05 3.73
CA PRO A 48 -12.33 1.60 2.47
C PRO A 48 -12.54 3.11 2.30
N GLN A 49 -13.52 3.67 3.00
CA GLN A 49 -13.83 5.09 2.93
C GLN A 49 -13.00 5.94 3.89
N ALA A 50 -12.23 5.32 4.77
CA ALA A 50 -11.45 6.03 5.79
C ALA A 50 -10.10 6.56 5.28
N SER A 51 -9.77 6.31 4.03
CA SER A 51 -8.51 6.79 3.44
C SER A 51 -8.59 8.28 3.10
N ASN A 52 -7.43 8.92 3.02
CA ASN A 52 -7.28 10.28 2.50
C ASN A 52 -5.95 10.37 1.74
N GLU A 53 -5.71 11.52 1.11
CA GLU A 53 -4.49 11.68 0.31
C GLU A 53 -3.21 11.49 1.13
N ALA A 54 -3.18 11.98 2.36
CA ALA A 54 -2.00 11.85 3.21
C ALA A 54 -1.71 10.38 3.53
N LYS A 55 -2.73 9.60 3.81
CA LYS A 55 -2.58 8.17 4.09
C LYS A 55 -2.14 7.41 2.85
N LEU A 56 -2.74 7.71 1.70
CA LEU A 56 -2.38 7.07 0.45
C LEU A 56 -0.96 7.42 0.04
N GLU A 57 -0.55 8.68 0.24
CA GLU A 57 0.81 9.11 -0.05
C GLU A 57 1.82 8.37 0.82
N ALA A 58 1.53 8.21 2.11
CA ALA A 58 2.41 7.48 3.02
C ALA A 58 2.58 6.03 2.58
N ILE A 59 1.49 5.38 2.16
CA ILE A 59 1.54 4.01 1.65
C ILE A 59 2.36 3.95 0.35
N GLN A 60 2.13 4.89 -0.55
CA GLN A 60 2.86 4.96 -1.81
C GLN A 60 4.37 5.11 -1.56
N MET A 61 4.75 5.99 -0.62
CA MET A 61 6.16 6.21 -0.31
C MET A 61 6.80 4.98 0.33
N ALA A 62 6.09 4.29 1.20
CA ALA A 62 6.58 3.04 1.80
C ALA A 62 6.77 1.97 0.73
N TRP A 63 5.82 1.83 -0.18
CA TRP A 63 5.91 0.91 -1.31
C TRP A 63 7.08 1.28 -2.21
N LEU A 64 7.26 2.59 -2.47
CA LEU A 64 8.36 3.05 -3.31
C LEU A 64 9.72 2.72 -2.72
N GLU A 65 9.88 2.84 -1.39
CA GLU A 65 11.13 2.45 -0.72
C GLU A 65 11.44 0.97 -0.94
N GLU A 66 10.43 0.11 -0.77
CA GLU A 66 10.62 -1.32 -1.01
C GLU A 66 11.00 -1.60 -2.46
N TYR A 67 10.34 -0.92 -3.38
CA TYR A 67 10.59 -1.07 -4.81
C TYR A 67 12.04 -0.66 -5.15
N ARG A 68 12.48 0.48 -4.63
CA ARG A 68 13.85 0.98 -4.87
C ARG A 68 14.91 0.08 -4.24
N ASP A 69 14.65 -0.41 -3.03
CA ASP A 69 15.58 -1.32 -2.37
C ASP A 69 15.78 -2.58 -3.17
N ALA A 70 14.72 -3.08 -3.80
CA ALA A 70 14.81 -4.26 -4.64
C ALA A 70 15.54 -4.01 -5.96
N GLN A 71 15.62 -2.74 -6.39
CA GLN A 71 16.28 -2.35 -7.63
C GLN A 71 17.78 -2.06 -7.44
N SER A 72 18.20 -1.82 -6.22
CA SER A 72 19.60 -1.42 -5.94
C SER A 72 20.55 -2.58 -5.79
#